data_bc4730492016339567c849ce585b5264
#
_entry.id   bc4730492016339567c849ce585b5264
#
_cell.length_a   1.000
_cell.length_b   1.000
_cell.length_c   1.000
_cell.angle_alpha   90.00
_cell.angle_beta   90.00
_cell.angle_gamma   90.00
#
_symmetry.space_group_name_H-M   'P 1'
#
loop_
_entity.id
_entity.type
_entity.pdbx_description
1 polymer ?
#
loop_
_entity_poly.entity_id
_entity_poly.type
_entity_poly.pdbx_seq_one_letter_code
_entity_poly.pdbx_strand_id
1 'polypeptide(L)'
;MKINNNEEILAPEVQVEGASNVRMKILIGPEDGSGNIIMRHFFVAPGGNTPFHNHDYEHVIKIERGRGIAVDENGAGHEVAEGQSLFVKPGDLHQFKNPFGETFEFLCIIPNPAKQQ
;
A
#
# COMPACT_ATOMS: atom_id res chain seq x y z
N MET A 1 0.08 -21.19 -14.31
CA MET A 1 0.02 -19.72 -14.35
C MET A 1 -1.35 -19.27 -13.84
N LYS A 2 -1.38 -18.29 -12.95
CA LYS A 2 -2.64 -17.73 -12.42
C LYS A 2 -2.83 -16.33 -13.00
N ILE A 3 -3.99 -16.08 -13.58
CA ILE A 3 -4.33 -14.78 -14.14
C ILE A 3 -5.61 -14.27 -13.47
N ASN A 4 -5.54 -13.14 -12.82
CA ASN A 4 -6.70 -12.49 -12.21
C ASN A 4 -7.06 -11.23 -12.99
N ASN A 5 -8.34 -10.99 -13.14
CA ASN A 5 -8.82 -9.71 -13.64
C ASN A 5 -8.97 -8.77 -12.44
N ASN A 6 -8.08 -7.77 -12.36
CA ASN A 6 -8.03 -6.89 -11.18
C ASN A 6 -9.33 -6.15 -10.92
N GLU A 7 -10.10 -5.84 -11.96
CA GLU A 7 -11.39 -5.15 -11.79
C GLU A 7 -12.43 -5.99 -11.07
N GLU A 8 -12.27 -7.31 -11.10
CA GLU A 8 -13.20 -8.23 -10.45
C GLU A 8 -12.84 -8.51 -8.99
N ILE A 9 -11.68 -8.05 -8.54
CA ILE A 9 -11.23 -8.23 -7.15
C ILE A 9 -11.84 -7.13 -6.30
N LEU A 10 -12.49 -7.53 -5.20
CA LEU A 10 -13.09 -6.58 -4.27
C LEU A 10 -12.01 -5.82 -3.51
N ALA A 11 -12.29 -4.54 -3.23
CA ALA A 11 -11.41 -3.66 -2.47
C ALA A 11 -12.10 -3.26 -1.16
N PRO A 12 -12.11 -4.12 -0.13
CA PRO A 12 -12.73 -3.78 1.13
C PRO A 12 -12.02 -2.63 1.82
N GLU A 13 -12.76 -1.92 2.67
CA GLU A 13 -12.20 -0.85 3.47
C GLU A 13 -11.22 -1.44 4.49
N VAL A 14 -10.07 -0.76 4.65
CA VAL A 14 -9.07 -1.14 5.65
C VAL A 14 -9.56 -0.64 7.01
N GLN A 15 -9.88 -1.59 7.90
CA GLN A 15 -10.44 -1.30 9.21
C GLN A 15 -9.42 -1.59 10.31
N VAL A 16 -8.32 -0.86 10.28
CA VAL A 16 -7.28 -0.94 11.30
C VAL A 16 -7.12 0.42 11.95
N GLU A 17 -6.67 0.44 13.21
CA GLU A 17 -6.46 1.68 13.94
C GLU A 17 -5.47 2.57 13.19
N GLY A 18 -5.83 3.84 13.03
CA GLY A 18 -4.99 4.82 12.33
C GLY A 18 -5.26 4.93 10.85
N ALA A 19 -6.02 4.01 10.25
CA ALA A 19 -6.42 4.10 8.84
C ALA A 19 -7.74 4.84 8.71
N SER A 20 -7.86 5.68 7.68
CA SER A 20 -9.09 6.42 7.38
C SER A 20 -9.26 6.53 5.88
N ASN A 21 -10.44 6.12 5.39
CA ASN A 21 -10.82 6.21 3.97
C ASN A 21 -9.81 5.53 3.03
N VAL A 22 -9.38 4.34 3.39
CA VAL A 22 -8.47 3.51 2.62
C VAL A 22 -9.16 2.20 2.26
N ARG A 23 -9.02 1.79 1.01
CA ARG A 23 -9.43 0.48 0.53
C ARG A 23 -8.22 -0.26 0.00
N MET A 24 -8.25 -1.57 0.06
CA MET A 24 -7.12 -2.39 -0.40
C MET A 24 -7.64 -3.68 -0.99
N LYS A 25 -7.07 -4.08 -2.11
CA LYS A 25 -7.31 -5.40 -2.67
C LYS A 25 -5.99 -6.14 -2.86
N ILE A 26 -6.05 -7.44 -2.68
CA ILE A 26 -4.91 -8.31 -2.92
C ILE A 26 -5.01 -8.78 -4.36
N LEU A 27 -4.09 -8.33 -5.19
CA LEU A 27 -4.06 -8.69 -6.60
C LEU A 27 -3.55 -10.12 -6.79
N ILE A 28 -2.46 -10.45 -6.11
CA ILE A 28 -1.88 -11.79 -6.08
C ILE A 28 -1.45 -12.07 -4.64
N GLY A 29 -1.85 -13.21 -4.13
CA GLY A 29 -1.52 -13.60 -2.76
C GLY A 29 -1.64 -15.10 -2.53
N PRO A 30 -1.69 -15.53 -1.27
CA PRO A 30 -1.71 -16.95 -0.92
C PRO A 30 -2.84 -17.75 -1.58
N GLU A 31 -4.00 -17.14 -1.76
CA GLU A 31 -5.14 -17.80 -2.41
C GLU A 31 -4.87 -18.14 -3.88
N ASP A 32 -3.93 -17.46 -4.50
CA ASP A 32 -3.52 -17.71 -5.88
C ASP A 32 -2.34 -18.68 -5.97
N GLY A 33 -1.83 -19.13 -4.82
CA GLY A 33 -0.66 -19.98 -4.76
C GLY A 33 0.65 -19.24 -4.53
N SER A 34 0.61 -17.90 -4.37
CA SER A 34 1.81 -17.12 -4.09
C SER A 34 2.09 -17.15 -2.58
N GLY A 35 2.95 -18.09 -2.17
CA GLY A 35 3.23 -18.29 -0.76
C GLY A 35 4.26 -17.34 -0.16
N ASN A 36 5.11 -16.73 -0.99
CA ASN A 36 6.25 -15.93 -0.51
C ASN A 36 6.08 -14.42 -0.74
N ILE A 37 5.31 -14.02 -1.73
CA ILE A 37 5.19 -12.61 -2.16
C ILE A 37 3.72 -12.26 -2.32
N ILE A 38 3.35 -11.07 -1.86
CA ILE A 38 1.97 -10.57 -1.98
C ILE A 38 2.00 -9.23 -2.70
N MET A 39 1.13 -9.07 -3.70
CA MET A 39 0.95 -7.80 -4.39
C MET A 39 -0.42 -7.22 -4.04
N ARG A 40 -0.42 -6.01 -3.47
CA ARG A 40 -1.63 -5.32 -3.03
C ARG A 40 -1.80 -4.02 -3.79
N HIS A 41 -3.04 -3.60 -3.96
CA HIS A 41 -3.38 -2.31 -4.57
C HIS A 41 -4.17 -1.51 -3.54
N PHE A 42 -3.64 -0.35 -3.15
CA PHE A 42 -4.27 0.56 -2.20
C PHE A 42 -4.95 1.71 -2.89
N PHE A 43 -6.08 2.12 -2.34
CA PHE A 43 -6.87 3.27 -2.79
C PHE A 43 -7.06 4.17 -1.58
N VAL A 44 -6.46 5.35 -1.61
CA VAL A 44 -6.58 6.34 -0.53
C VAL A 44 -7.45 7.46 -1.05
N ALA A 45 -8.66 7.57 -0.53
CA ALA A 45 -9.61 8.61 -0.93
C ALA A 45 -9.12 9.98 -0.47
N PRO A 46 -9.60 11.07 -1.08
CA PRO A 46 -9.29 12.43 -0.60
C PRO A 46 -9.55 12.56 0.89
N GLY A 47 -8.59 13.09 1.62
CA GLY A 47 -8.65 13.20 3.08
C GLY A 47 -8.26 11.94 3.84
N GLY A 48 -8.00 10.84 3.13
CA GLY A 48 -7.65 9.57 3.76
C GLY A 48 -6.18 9.44 4.11
N ASN A 49 -5.88 8.41 4.89
CA ASN A 49 -4.51 8.09 5.29
C ASN A 49 -4.39 6.65 5.77
N THR A 50 -3.21 6.07 5.56
CA THR A 50 -2.83 4.79 6.18
C THR A 50 -2.29 5.07 7.58
N PRO A 51 -2.14 4.03 8.44
CA PRO A 51 -1.53 4.23 9.74
C PRO A 51 -0.08 4.68 9.63
N PHE A 52 0.39 5.45 10.61
CA PHE A 52 1.81 5.73 10.76
C PHE A 52 2.40 4.59 11.59
N HIS A 53 3.01 3.62 10.91
CA HIS A 53 3.43 2.37 11.52
C HIS A 53 4.69 1.82 10.86
N ASN A 54 5.23 0.75 11.42
CA ASN A 54 6.36 0.03 10.84
C ASN A 54 6.08 -1.48 10.81
N HIS A 55 6.86 -2.16 10.00
CA HIS A 55 6.87 -3.62 9.93
C HIS A 55 8.31 -4.08 9.90
N ASP A 56 8.55 -5.33 10.26
CA ASP A 56 9.89 -5.92 10.23
C ASP A 56 10.26 -6.50 8.85
N TYR A 57 9.52 -6.12 7.82
CA TYR A 57 9.78 -6.50 6.44
C TYR A 57 9.75 -5.27 5.53
N GLU A 58 10.31 -5.41 4.34
CA GLU A 58 10.39 -4.32 3.37
C GLU A 58 9.12 -4.18 2.53
N HIS A 59 8.93 -2.98 1.99
CA HIS A 59 7.85 -2.66 1.06
C HIS A 59 8.43 -2.10 -0.23
N VAL A 60 7.99 -2.62 -1.36
CA VAL A 60 8.30 -2.09 -2.68
C VAL A 60 7.01 -1.53 -3.24
N ILE A 61 6.99 -0.24 -3.54
CA ILE A 61 5.77 0.49 -3.88
C ILE A 61 5.91 1.18 -5.23
N LYS A 62 4.84 1.12 -6.02
CA LYS A 62 4.75 1.84 -7.28
C LYS A 62 3.48 2.69 -7.26
N ILE A 63 3.62 4.00 -7.48
CA ILE A 63 2.45 4.88 -7.54
C ILE A 63 1.77 4.68 -8.90
N GLU A 64 0.52 4.23 -8.84
CA GLU A 64 -0.28 3.88 -10.02
C GLU A 64 -1.12 5.03 -10.54
N ARG A 65 -1.63 5.89 -9.64
CA ARG A 65 -2.56 6.93 -10.05
C ARG A 65 -2.62 8.04 -9.02
N GLY A 66 -2.73 9.28 -9.51
CA GLY A 66 -2.87 10.45 -8.66
C GLY A 66 -1.57 10.82 -7.97
N ARG A 67 -1.72 11.55 -6.88
CA ARG A 67 -0.60 11.97 -6.03
C ARG A 67 -1.00 11.88 -4.57
N GLY A 68 0.01 11.80 -3.72
CA GLY A 68 -0.18 11.71 -2.28
C GLY A 68 1.05 12.19 -1.54
N ILE A 69 1.03 12.04 -0.24
CA ILE A 69 2.17 12.37 0.63
C ILE A 69 2.66 11.08 1.27
N ALA A 70 3.94 10.77 1.06
CA ALA A 70 4.63 9.70 1.76
C ALA A 70 5.34 10.31 2.96
N VAL A 71 4.97 9.88 4.16
CA VAL A 71 5.55 10.38 5.41
C VAL A 71 6.66 9.40 5.81
N ASP A 72 7.88 9.92 6.00
CA ASP A 72 9.04 9.11 6.34
C ASP A 72 9.16 8.88 7.86
N GLU A 73 10.19 8.13 8.26
CA GLU A 73 10.42 7.78 9.66
C GLU A 73 10.61 8.97 10.59
N ASN A 74 11.00 10.12 10.05
CA ASN A 74 11.19 11.35 10.82
C ASN A 74 9.93 12.23 10.85
N GLY A 75 8.85 11.74 10.24
CA GLY A 75 7.61 12.49 10.16
C GLY A 75 7.60 13.52 9.02
N ALA A 76 8.61 13.53 8.16
CA ALA A 76 8.68 14.45 7.03
C ALA A 76 7.83 13.93 5.87
N GLY A 77 7.02 14.80 5.28
CA GLY A 77 6.17 14.47 4.15
C GLY A 77 6.86 14.74 2.81
N HIS A 78 6.73 13.79 1.89
CA HIS A 78 7.25 13.89 0.53
C HIS A 78 6.11 13.72 -0.46
N GLU A 79 5.90 14.68 -1.33
CA GLU A 79 4.88 14.51 -2.36
C GLU A 79 5.34 13.46 -3.36
N VAL A 80 4.47 12.49 -3.63
CA VAL A 80 4.71 11.42 -4.59
C VAL A 80 3.56 11.35 -5.59
N ALA A 81 3.86 10.89 -6.81
CA ALA A 81 2.90 10.90 -7.89
C ALA A 81 3.08 9.70 -8.82
N GLU A 82 2.10 9.49 -9.67
CA GLU A 82 2.13 8.45 -10.70
C GLU A 82 3.48 8.41 -11.41
N GLY A 83 4.00 7.21 -11.59
CA GLY A 83 5.28 7.00 -12.26
C GLY A 83 6.48 6.94 -11.33
N GLN A 84 6.28 7.14 -10.03
CA GLN A 84 7.36 7.03 -9.04
C GLN A 84 7.31 5.71 -8.30
N SER A 85 8.47 5.26 -7.85
CA SER A 85 8.61 4.05 -7.04
C SER A 85 9.25 4.40 -5.70
N LEU A 86 8.84 3.68 -4.65
CA LEU A 86 9.32 3.89 -3.29
C LEU A 86 9.79 2.57 -2.68
N PHE A 87 10.75 2.68 -1.78
CA PHE A 87 11.22 1.56 -0.99
C PHE A 87 11.15 1.94 0.49
N VAL A 88 10.50 1.10 1.28
CA VAL A 88 10.47 1.27 2.74
C VAL A 88 11.27 0.13 3.35
N LYS A 89 12.33 0.48 4.08
CA LYS A 89 13.21 -0.50 4.75
C LYS A 89 12.48 -1.19 5.90
N PRO A 90 12.87 -2.43 6.24
CA PRO A 90 12.36 -3.06 7.46
C PRO A 90 12.57 -2.14 8.67
N GLY A 91 11.53 -1.99 9.48
CA GLY A 91 11.58 -1.19 10.69
C GLY A 91 11.30 0.29 10.55
N ASP A 92 11.34 0.83 9.33
CA ASP A 92 11.08 2.26 9.13
C ASP A 92 9.60 2.59 9.32
N LEU A 93 9.32 3.56 10.16
CA LEU A 93 7.97 4.13 10.27
C LEU A 93 7.61 4.82 8.96
N HIS A 94 6.38 4.65 8.52
CA HIS A 94 5.91 5.24 7.27
C HIS A 94 4.40 5.40 7.30
N GLN A 95 3.89 6.32 6.46
CA GLN A 95 2.47 6.58 6.30
C GLN A 95 2.22 7.18 4.93
N PHE A 96 1.05 6.92 4.37
CA PHE A 96 0.61 7.55 3.14
C PHE A 96 -0.65 8.38 3.42
N LYS A 97 -0.69 9.60 2.90
CA LYS A 97 -1.80 10.53 3.07
C LYS A 97 -2.25 11.07 1.73
N ASN A 98 -3.53 11.39 1.64
CA ASN A 98 -4.07 12.05 0.46
C ASN A 98 -4.76 13.37 0.82
N PRO A 99 -4.02 14.49 0.88
CA PRO A 99 -4.61 15.81 1.09
C PRO A 99 -5.16 16.43 -0.19
N PHE A 100 -5.12 15.71 -1.30
CA PHE A 100 -5.53 16.21 -2.63
C PHE A 100 -6.95 15.80 -2.97
N GLY A 101 -7.45 16.26 -4.13
CA GLY A 101 -8.85 16.09 -4.51
C GLY A 101 -9.18 14.85 -5.31
N GLU A 102 -8.19 14.03 -5.68
CA GLU A 102 -8.38 12.80 -6.43
C GLU A 102 -7.92 11.60 -5.64
N THR A 103 -8.43 10.41 -5.96
CA THR A 103 -7.98 9.18 -5.31
C THR A 103 -6.50 8.94 -5.61
N PHE A 104 -5.76 8.57 -4.56
CA PHE A 104 -4.35 8.23 -4.64
C PHE A 104 -4.24 6.71 -4.61
N GLU A 105 -3.62 6.11 -5.64
CA GLU A 105 -3.52 4.66 -5.76
C GLU A 105 -2.08 4.22 -5.90
N PHE A 106 -1.74 3.14 -5.22
CA PHE A 106 -0.40 2.57 -5.33
C PHE A 106 -0.42 1.05 -5.17
N LEU A 107 0.52 0.41 -5.86
CA LEU A 107 0.82 -1.00 -5.64
C LEU A 107 1.82 -1.12 -4.51
N CYS A 108 1.64 -2.12 -3.67
CA CYS A 108 2.58 -2.42 -2.60
C CYS A 108 2.89 -3.92 -2.61
N ILE A 109 4.15 -4.23 -2.87
CA ILE A 109 4.63 -5.60 -2.92
C ILE A 109 5.42 -5.87 -1.65
N ILE A 110 5.03 -6.93 -0.93
CA ILE A 110 5.65 -7.31 0.32
C ILE A 110 5.95 -8.81 0.32
N PRO A 111 6.93 -9.26 1.13
CA PRO A 111 7.02 -10.68 1.43
C PRO A 111 5.79 -11.09 2.25
N ASN A 112 5.42 -12.35 2.20
CA ASN A 112 4.28 -12.83 3.00
C ASN A 112 4.68 -12.83 4.48
N PRO A 113 4.04 -12.00 5.34
CA PRO A 113 4.41 -11.92 6.76
C PRO A 113 4.29 -13.25 7.49
N ALA A 114 3.38 -14.13 7.07
CA ALA A 114 3.21 -15.45 7.67
C ALA A 114 4.41 -16.37 7.43
N LYS A 115 5.31 -16.01 6.51
CA LYS A 115 6.53 -16.76 6.21
C LYS A 115 7.78 -16.15 6.86
N GLN A 116 7.63 -15.09 7.65
CA GLN A 116 8.72 -14.32 8.26
C GLN A 116 8.99 -14.79 9.70
N GLN A 117 8.95 -16.07 9.94
CA GLN A 117 9.18 -16.61 11.30
C GLN A 117 10.53 -17.30 11.43
#